data_31038c0db1e8b8603892ba7e53f4379e
#
_entry.id   31038c0db1e8b8603892ba7e53f4379e
#
_cell.length_a   1.000
_cell.length_b   1.000
_cell.length_c   1.000
_cell.angle_alpha   90.00
_cell.angle_beta   90.00
_cell.angle_gamma   90.00
#
_symmetry.space_group_name_H-M   'P 1'
#
loop_
_entity.id
_entity.type
_entity.pdbx_description
1 polymer ?
#
loop_
_entity_poly.entity_id
_entity_poly.type
_entity_poly.pdbx_seq_one_letter_code
_entity_poly.pdbx_strand_id
1 'polypeptide(L)'
;MVTEILILLAGLALVVLGADWLVDGSSTIARKAGLSEFVIGLTIVGIGTSTPELVVSLTGALKGNADIAVGNIVGSNIFNTLFILGFTALIRPISMTRDNVKTDIPLNIITTVLLIIFGMHFTLFGIGNDNTLSRLDGVIFLILFAAYMYWSFKSGKAEETKDSADHESGKLWVAILMVLGGLAALIFGGDKFVDSATNIARMLNISDKFIAVTILAGGTSMPELVTCVVAAAKKKGQLALGNILGSNIGNILMILGVSAVAYKPQPGSPSGLSFSGMTFVDLGILLLGALLIWVSAFTRKGRKLDRVEGSILLASFAGYMTWLLINL
;
A
#
# COMPACT_ATOMS: atom_id res chain seq x y z
N MET A 1 3.71 28.44 -13.79
CA MET A 1 4.85 27.89 -13.03
C MET A 1 4.84 28.31 -11.56
N VAL A 2 4.93 29.63 -11.20
CA VAL A 2 4.95 30.05 -9.78
C VAL A 2 3.72 29.54 -9.01
N THR A 3 2.51 29.68 -9.57
CA THR A 3 1.27 29.19 -8.97
C THR A 3 1.31 27.68 -8.72
N GLU A 4 1.79 26.89 -9.68
CA GLU A 4 1.93 25.43 -9.52
C GLU A 4 2.94 25.06 -8.43
N ILE A 5 4.06 25.78 -8.34
CA ILE A 5 5.03 25.59 -7.26
C ILE A 5 4.40 25.87 -5.89
N LEU A 6 3.61 26.94 -5.77
CA LEU A 6 2.93 27.28 -4.52
C LEU A 6 1.88 26.21 -4.14
N ILE A 7 1.11 25.71 -5.11
CA ILE A 7 0.13 24.62 -4.87
C ILE A 7 0.85 23.33 -4.49
N LEU A 8 1.96 22.99 -5.16
CA LEU A 8 2.79 21.83 -4.84
C LEU A 8 3.32 21.89 -3.40
N LEU A 9 3.87 23.04 -3.00
CA LEU A 9 4.38 23.23 -1.63
C LEU A 9 3.24 23.19 -0.60
N ALA A 10 2.10 23.79 -0.89
CA ALA A 10 0.92 23.75 -0.03
C ALA A 10 0.37 22.31 0.09
N GLY A 11 0.30 21.58 -1.03
CA GLY A 11 -0.07 20.16 -1.06
C GLY A 11 0.87 19.32 -0.21
N LEU A 12 2.18 19.48 -0.37
CA LEU A 12 3.19 18.79 0.44
C LEU A 12 3.04 19.10 1.93
N ALA A 13 2.86 20.37 2.30
CA ALA A 13 2.65 20.75 3.69
C ALA A 13 1.38 20.10 4.28
N LEU A 14 0.29 20.05 3.49
CA LEU A 14 -0.97 19.43 3.90
C LEU A 14 -0.82 17.92 4.07
N VAL A 15 -0.08 17.25 3.19
CA VAL A 15 0.22 15.81 3.29
C VAL A 15 1.04 15.51 4.54
N VAL A 16 2.07 16.30 4.84
CA VAL A 16 2.90 16.11 6.05
C VAL A 16 2.08 16.33 7.33
N LEU A 17 1.27 17.39 7.40
CA LEU A 17 0.38 17.66 8.53
C LEU A 17 -0.67 16.55 8.68
N GLY A 18 -1.23 16.10 7.57
CA GLY A 18 -2.20 14.99 7.56
C GLY A 18 -1.61 13.69 8.10
N ALA A 19 -0.39 13.35 7.67
CA ALA A 19 0.33 12.18 8.16
C ALA A 19 0.65 12.30 9.67
N ASP A 20 1.02 13.49 10.13
CA ASP A 20 1.30 13.75 11.54
C ASP A 20 0.05 13.49 12.42
N TRP A 21 -1.09 14.03 12.01
CA TRP A 21 -2.38 13.80 12.69
C TRP A 21 -2.82 12.34 12.62
N LEU A 22 -2.68 11.70 11.46
CA LEU A 22 -3.04 10.28 11.28
C LEU A 22 -2.22 9.39 12.20
N VAL A 23 -0.90 9.57 12.25
CA VAL A 23 0.01 8.77 13.07
C VAL A 23 -0.28 8.94 14.57
N ASP A 24 -0.52 10.16 15.04
CA ASP A 24 -0.78 10.43 16.47
C ASP A 24 -2.19 9.99 16.89
N GLY A 25 -3.19 10.27 16.05
CA GLY A 25 -4.56 9.82 16.26
C GLY A 25 -4.66 8.30 16.32
N SER A 26 -4.06 7.62 15.34
CA SER A 26 -4.04 6.15 15.27
C SER A 26 -3.34 5.52 16.46
N SER A 27 -2.19 6.04 16.89
CA SER A 27 -1.50 5.54 18.09
C SER A 27 -2.30 5.77 19.37
N THR A 28 -3.07 6.86 19.44
CA THR A 28 -3.96 7.11 20.59
C THR A 28 -5.13 6.13 20.60
N ILE A 29 -5.72 5.84 19.43
CA ILE A 29 -6.77 4.81 19.29
C ILE A 29 -6.22 3.45 19.67
N ALA A 30 -5.04 3.07 19.17
CA ALA A 30 -4.38 1.81 19.50
C ALA A 30 -4.30 1.60 21.02
N ARG A 31 -3.71 2.57 21.74
CA ARG A 31 -3.57 2.52 23.19
C ARG A 31 -4.91 2.38 23.91
N LYS A 32 -5.93 3.15 23.50
CA LYS A 32 -7.26 3.12 24.14
C LYS A 32 -8.02 1.83 23.87
N ALA A 33 -7.83 1.25 22.70
CA ALA A 33 -8.45 -0.02 22.31
C ALA A 33 -7.69 -1.25 22.82
N GLY A 34 -6.51 -1.07 23.45
CA GLY A 34 -5.65 -2.19 23.87
C GLY A 34 -5.10 -2.96 22.67
N LEU A 35 -4.94 -2.32 21.51
CA LEU A 35 -4.40 -2.90 20.29
C LEU A 35 -2.94 -2.47 20.08
N SER A 36 -2.17 -3.30 19.38
CA SER A 36 -0.82 -2.92 19.00
C SER A 36 -0.82 -1.83 17.92
N GLU A 37 0.24 -1.00 17.87
CA GLU A 37 0.42 -0.01 16.80
C GLU A 37 0.47 -0.67 15.41
N PHE A 38 0.97 -1.91 15.34
CA PHE A 38 0.98 -2.70 14.11
C PHE A 38 -0.44 -2.97 13.59
N VAL A 39 -1.35 -3.43 14.46
CA VAL A 39 -2.74 -3.76 14.06
C VAL A 39 -3.51 -2.51 13.61
N ILE A 40 -3.33 -1.38 14.29
CA ILE A 40 -3.94 -0.13 13.86
C ILE A 40 -3.32 0.37 12.55
N GLY A 41 -2.00 0.22 12.39
CA GLY A 41 -1.32 0.48 11.12
C GLY A 41 -1.88 -0.37 9.98
N LEU A 42 -2.02 -1.66 10.22
CA LEU A 42 -2.51 -2.63 9.25
C LEU A 42 -3.99 -2.42 8.88
N THR A 43 -4.81 -1.95 9.79
CA THR A 43 -6.26 -1.82 9.60
C THR A 43 -6.66 -0.39 9.24
N ILE A 44 -6.73 0.51 10.23
CA ILE A 44 -7.26 1.87 10.05
C ILE A 44 -6.35 2.67 9.12
N VAL A 45 -5.04 2.63 9.35
CA VAL A 45 -4.10 3.44 8.56
C VAL A 45 -3.97 2.87 7.16
N GLY A 46 -3.65 1.57 7.02
CA GLY A 46 -3.44 0.93 5.72
C GLY A 46 -4.67 0.99 4.81
N ILE A 47 -5.87 0.68 5.33
CA ILE A 47 -7.11 0.79 4.55
C ILE A 47 -7.41 2.26 4.21
N GLY A 48 -7.19 3.18 5.17
CA GLY A 48 -7.48 4.59 5.00
C GLY A 48 -6.58 5.24 3.95
N THR A 49 -5.28 4.99 3.98
CA THR A 49 -4.33 5.54 3.02
C THR A 49 -4.52 4.95 1.62
N SER A 50 -4.97 3.68 1.50
CA SER A 50 -5.30 3.04 0.21
C SER A 50 -6.68 3.44 -0.37
N THR A 51 -7.33 4.47 0.16
CA THR A 51 -8.59 4.99 -0.40
C THR A 51 -8.42 5.49 -1.85
N PRO A 52 -7.35 6.21 -2.24
CA PRO A 52 -7.13 6.59 -3.64
C PRO A 52 -7.04 5.38 -4.56
N GLU A 53 -6.33 4.34 -4.17
CA GLU A 53 -6.22 3.09 -4.92
C GLU A 53 -7.59 2.44 -5.12
N LEU A 54 -8.44 2.43 -4.09
CA LEU A 54 -9.82 1.92 -4.18
C LEU A 54 -10.62 2.72 -5.22
N VAL A 55 -10.56 4.04 -5.18
CA VAL A 55 -11.29 4.91 -6.10
C VAL A 55 -10.83 4.68 -7.55
N VAL A 56 -9.52 4.65 -7.79
CA VAL A 56 -8.95 4.43 -9.13
C VAL A 56 -9.32 3.04 -9.66
N SER A 57 -9.09 1.99 -8.89
CA SER A 57 -9.31 0.61 -9.34
C SER A 57 -10.80 0.30 -9.52
N LEU A 58 -11.66 0.74 -8.59
CA LEU A 58 -13.10 0.54 -8.71
C LEU A 58 -13.68 1.34 -9.89
N THR A 59 -13.23 2.58 -10.12
CA THR A 59 -13.67 3.37 -11.27
C THR A 59 -13.22 2.73 -12.58
N GLY A 60 -11.98 2.22 -12.66
CA GLY A 60 -11.49 1.45 -13.79
C GLY A 60 -12.36 0.23 -14.07
N ALA A 61 -12.65 -0.57 -13.04
CA ALA A 61 -13.51 -1.75 -13.16
C ALA A 61 -14.93 -1.42 -13.62
N LEU A 62 -15.55 -0.37 -13.08
CA LEU A 62 -16.89 0.08 -13.48
C LEU A 62 -16.95 0.60 -14.91
N LYS A 63 -15.85 1.16 -15.43
CA LYS A 63 -15.70 1.61 -16.82
C LYS A 63 -15.26 0.48 -17.78
N GLY A 64 -15.09 -0.75 -17.28
CA GLY A 64 -14.65 -1.91 -18.06
C GLY A 64 -13.16 -1.87 -18.44
N ASN A 65 -12.35 -1.06 -17.76
CA ASN A 65 -10.91 -1.00 -17.95
C ASN A 65 -10.19 -1.81 -16.86
N ALA A 66 -9.95 -3.09 -17.15
CA ALA A 66 -9.29 -4.01 -16.24
C ALA A 66 -7.82 -3.63 -15.98
N ASP A 67 -7.11 -3.14 -17.01
CA ASP A 67 -5.68 -2.79 -16.91
C ASP A 67 -5.45 -1.67 -15.88
N ILE A 68 -6.35 -0.68 -15.81
CA ILE A 68 -6.30 0.36 -14.77
C ILE A 68 -6.50 -0.27 -13.39
N ALA A 69 -7.51 -1.15 -13.24
CA ALA A 69 -7.83 -1.73 -11.93
C ALA A 69 -6.70 -2.64 -11.41
N VAL A 70 -6.20 -3.54 -12.25
CA VAL A 70 -5.16 -4.51 -11.87
C VAL A 70 -3.79 -3.83 -11.78
N GLY A 71 -3.45 -3.02 -12.79
CA GLY A 71 -2.15 -2.33 -12.85
C GLY A 71 -1.92 -1.37 -11.69
N ASN A 72 -2.95 -0.62 -11.30
CA ASN A 72 -2.88 0.24 -10.11
C ASN A 72 -2.54 -0.56 -8.84
N ILE A 73 -3.18 -1.69 -8.60
CA ILE A 73 -2.95 -2.49 -7.39
C ILE A 73 -1.59 -3.19 -7.40
N VAL A 74 -1.22 -3.81 -8.52
CA VAL A 74 0.10 -4.46 -8.65
C VAL A 74 1.22 -3.41 -8.51
N GLY A 75 1.08 -2.27 -9.20
CA GLY A 75 2.04 -1.16 -9.13
C GLY A 75 2.16 -0.57 -7.73
N SER A 76 1.04 -0.27 -7.06
CA SER A 76 1.05 0.25 -5.68
C SER A 76 1.69 -0.73 -4.71
N ASN A 77 1.43 -2.03 -4.81
CA ASN A 77 2.05 -3.02 -3.92
C ASN A 77 3.56 -3.17 -4.16
N ILE A 78 4.03 -3.09 -5.41
CA ILE A 78 5.46 -3.03 -5.74
C ILE A 78 6.09 -1.77 -5.15
N PHE A 79 5.47 -0.61 -5.34
CA PHE A 79 5.92 0.67 -4.83
C PHE A 79 5.96 0.69 -3.30
N ASN A 80 4.90 0.24 -2.65
CA ASN A 80 4.79 0.12 -1.19
C ASN A 80 5.92 -0.73 -0.61
N THR A 81 6.14 -1.90 -1.20
CA THR A 81 7.11 -2.87 -0.70
C THR A 81 8.55 -2.46 -0.98
N LEU A 82 8.86 -2.13 -2.22
CA LEU A 82 10.25 -1.91 -2.62
C LEU A 82 10.70 -0.47 -2.36
N PHE A 83 9.85 0.51 -2.68
CA PHE A 83 10.23 1.91 -2.53
C PHE A 83 9.90 2.44 -1.12
N ILE A 84 8.63 2.40 -0.70
CA ILE A 84 8.23 3.05 0.56
C ILE A 84 8.87 2.36 1.76
N LEU A 85 8.78 1.04 1.86
CA LEU A 85 9.36 0.31 2.98
C LEU A 85 10.90 0.39 2.96
N GLY A 86 11.51 0.29 1.77
CA GLY A 86 12.95 0.47 1.58
C GLY A 86 13.42 1.86 2.03
N PHE A 87 12.76 2.92 1.58
CA PHE A 87 13.08 4.30 1.96
C PHE A 87 12.86 4.55 3.47
N THR A 88 11.77 4.04 4.01
CA THR A 88 11.46 4.13 5.44
C THR A 88 12.54 3.48 6.29
N ALA A 89 13.06 2.31 5.88
CA ALA A 89 14.12 1.59 6.56
C ALA A 89 15.48 2.33 6.54
N LEU A 90 15.76 3.10 5.47
CA LEU A 90 16.93 3.98 5.42
C LEU A 90 16.87 5.10 6.46
N ILE A 91 15.69 5.71 6.62
CA ILE A 91 15.47 6.76 7.64
C ILE A 91 15.66 6.13 9.02
N ARG A 92 14.94 5.04 9.28
CA ARG A 92 14.99 4.34 10.56
C ARG A 92 14.75 2.84 10.39
N PRO A 93 15.66 1.98 10.88
CA PRO A 93 15.45 0.54 10.91
C PRO A 93 14.14 0.16 11.60
N ILE A 94 13.38 -0.74 10.99
CA ILE A 94 12.08 -1.21 11.45
C ILE A 94 12.27 -2.55 12.14
N SER A 95 11.96 -2.62 13.43
CA SER A 95 11.99 -3.87 14.19
C SER A 95 10.73 -4.67 13.88
N MET A 96 10.89 -5.99 13.70
CA MET A 96 9.80 -6.93 13.45
C MET A 96 9.56 -7.77 14.71
N THR A 97 8.31 -7.92 15.10
CA THR A 97 7.93 -8.84 16.16
C THR A 97 8.01 -10.29 15.69
N ARG A 98 7.91 -11.24 16.61
CA ARG A 98 7.84 -12.65 16.25
C ARG A 98 6.58 -12.97 15.44
N ASP A 99 5.48 -12.28 15.73
CA ASP A 99 4.20 -12.50 15.06
C ASP A 99 4.23 -11.90 13.65
N ASN A 100 4.87 -10.73 13.44
CA ASN A 100 5.08 -10.20 12.10
C ASN A 100 5.79 -11.23 11.20
N VAL A 101 6.87 -11.86 11.70
CA VAL A 101 7.68 -12.81 10.91
C VAL A 101 6.98 -14.13 10.69
N LYS A 102 6.20 -14.61 11.67
CA LYS A 102 5.55 -15.93 11.61
C LYS A 102 4.18 -15.92 10.94
N THR A 103 3.52 -14.77 10.92
CA THR A 103 2.12 -14.70 10.51
C THR A 103 1.87 -13.59 9.49
N ASP A 104 2.16 -12.31 9.81
CA ASP A 104 1.72 -11.19 8.97
C ASP A 104 2.47 -11.13 7.63
N ILE A 105 3.80 -11.26 7.65
CA ILE A 105 4.61 -11.26 6.42
C ILE A 105 4.34 -12.52 5.58
N PRO A 106 4.29 -13.76 6.13
CA PRO A 106 3.85 -14.93 5.37
C PRO A 106 2.45 -14.78 4.78
N LEU A 107 1.52 -14.15 5.49
CA LEU A 107 0.18 -13.92 4.97
C LEU A 107 0.20 -12.94 3.77
N ASN A 108 1.02 -11.90 3.82
CA ASN A 108 1.24 -11.01 2.66
C ASN A 108 1.83 -11.77 1.46
N ILE A 109 2.74 -12.73 1.69
CA ILE A 109 3.26 -13.61 0.63
C ILE A 109 2.14 -14.50 0.08
N ILE A 110 1.35 -15.12 0.95
CA ILE A 110 0.23 -15.99 0.57
C ILE A 110 -0.79 -15.21 -0.26
N THR A 111 -1.17 -13.99 0.13
CA THR A 111 -2.11 -13.17 -0.65
C THR A 111 -1.54 -12.81 -2.01
N THR A 112 -0.25 -12.53 -2.11
CA THR A 112 0.44 -12.29 -3.39
C THR A 112 0.44 -13.55 -4.28
N VAL A 113 0.72 -14.71 -3.72
CA VAL A 113 0.67 -16.00 -4.44
C VAL A 113 -0.77 -16.31 -4.89
N LEU A 114 -1.77 -16.06 -4.04
CA LEU A 114 -3.18 -16.23 -4.41
C LEU A 114 -3.57 -15.31 -5.57
N LEU A 115 -3.13 -14.05 -5.56
CA LEU A 115 -3.34 -13.13 -6.67
C LEU A 115 -2.78 -13.70 -7.99
N ILE A 116 -1.55 -14.22 -7.96
CA ILE A 116 -0.89 -14.81 -9.13
C ILE A 116 -1.66 -16.05 -9.61
N ILE A 117 -2.03 -16.96 -8.70
CA ILE A 117 -2.77 -18.18 -9.03
C ILE A 117 -4.13 -17.85 -9.66
N PHE A 118 -4.91 -16.97 -9.04
CA PHE A 118 -6.25 -16.62 -9.53
C PHE A 118 -6.19 -15.74 -10.78
N GLY A 119 -5.25 -14.78 -10.86
CA GLY A 119 -5.13 -13.88 -12.00
C GLY A 119 -4.52 -14.53 -13.25
N MET A 120 -3.65 -15.55 -13.08
CA MET A 120 -2.90 -16.20 -14.15
C MET A 120 -3.29 -17.67 -14.37
N HIS A 121 -4.49 -18.08 -13.95
CA HIS A 121 -4.93 -19.47 -13.95
C HIS A 121 -4.93 -20.13 -15.34
N PHE A 122 -5.21 -19.38 -16.41
CA PHE A 122 -5.13 -19.90 -17.76
C PHE A 122 -3.68 -20.22 -18.15
N THR A 123 -2.75 -19.28 -17.95
CA THR A 123 -1.34 -19.49 -18.31
C THR A 123 -0.66 -20.56 -17.45
N LEU A 124 -1.01 -20.63 -16.14
CA LEU A 124 -0.37 -21.56 -15.21
C LEU A 124 -0.93 -22.98 -15.32
N PHE A 125 -2.23 -23.11 -15.55
CA PHE A 125 -2.92 -24.41 -15.43
C PHE A 125 -3.75 -24.79 -16.66
N GLY A 126 -3.88 -23.92 -17.66
CA GLY A 126 -4.74 -24.15 -18.83
C GLY A 126 -6.24 -24.11 -18.49
N ILE A 127 -6.62 -23.51 -17.37
CA ILE A 127 -8.01 -23.43 -16.92
C ILE A 127 -8.66 -22.16 -17.48
N GLY A 128 -9.80 -22.30 -18.16
CA GLY A 128 -10.50 -21.18 -18.80
C GLY A 128 -9.94 -20.85 -20.18
N ASN A 129 -10.22 -19.63 -20.66
CA ASN A 129 -9.78 -19.16 -21.98
C ASN A 129 -8.81 -17.97 -21.88
N ASP A 130 -8.83 -17.26 -20.75
CA ASP A 130 -8.07 -16.02 -20.52
C ASP A 130 -7.61 -15.94 -19.06
N ASN A 131 -6.54 -15.18 -18.83
CA ASN A 131 -6.09 -14.82 -17.49
C ASN A 131 -6.98 -13.70 -16.93
N THR A 132 -7.91 -14.05 -16.06
CA THR A 132 -8.91 -13.11 -15.52
C THR A 132 -9.22 -13.41 -14.06
N LEU A 133 -9.45 -12.38 -13.27
CA LEU A 133 -10.04 -12.50 -11.94
C LEU A 133 -11.57 -12.41 -12.08
N SER A 134 -12.26 -13.52 -11.83
CA SER A 134 -13.71 -13.61 -11.94
C SER A 134 -14.42 -12.93 -10.77
N ARG A 135 -15.73 -12.72 -10.88
CA ARG A 135 -16.56 -12.24 -9.75
C ARG A 135 -16.53 -13.19 -8.56
N LEU A 136 -16.46 -14.50 -8.81
CA LEU A 136 -16.36 -15.50 -7.76
C LEU A 136 -15.04 -15.38 -7.00
N ASP A 137 -13.93 -15.19 -7.73
CA ASP A 137 -12.61 -14.96 -7.13
C ASP A 137 -12.63 -13.68 -6.28
N GLY A 138 -13.30 -12.63 -6.77
CA GLY A 138 -13.50 -11.39 -6.02
C GLY A 138 -14.26 -11.63 -4.70
N VAL A 139 -15.31 -12.43 -4.71
CA VAL A 139 -16.06 -12.81 -3.48
C VAL A 139 -15.17 -13.61 -2.53
N ILE A 140 -14.37 -14.55 -3.04
CA ILE A 140 -13.41 -15.31 -2.23
C ILE A 140 -12.40 -14.36 -1.56
N PHE A 141 -11.85 -13.41 -2.31
CA PHE A 141 -10.91 -12.41 -1.77
C PHE A 141 -11.56 -11.58 -0.65
N LEU A 142 -12.81 -11.14 -0.83
CA LEU A 142 -13.53 -10.39 0.20
C LEU A 142 -13.80 -11.21 1.47
N ILE A 143 -14.13 -12.49 1.32
CA ILE A 143 -14.29 -13.42 2.46
C ILE A 143 -12.95 -13.57 3.20
N LEU A 144 -11.85 -13.78 2.47
CA LEU A 144 -10.51 -13.87 3.05
C LEU A 144 -10.10 -12.57 3.75
N PHE A 145 -10.44 -11.42 3.17
CA PHE A 145 -10.20 -10.11 3.79
C PHE A 145 -10.98 -9.97 5.11
N ALA A 146 -12.26 -10.30 5.13
CA ALA A 146 -13.08 -10.24 6.33
C ALA A 146 -12.56 -11.18 7.42
N ALA A 147 -12.16 -12.41 7.06
CA ALA A 147 -11.55 -13.36 7.97
C ALA A 147 -10.21 -12.84 8.55
N TYR A 148 -9.37 -12.26 7.68
CA TYR A 148 -8.11 -11.64 8.08
C TYR A 148 -8.33 -10.47 9.05
N MET A 149 -9.25 -9.57 8.76
CA MET A 149 -9.60 -8.46 9.65
C MET A 149 -10.09 -8.95 11.02
N TYR A 150 -11.01 -9.90 11.03
CA TYR A 150 -11.50 -10.49 12.27
C TYR A 150 -10.36 -11.09 13.11
N TRP A 151 -9.48 -11.85 12.46
CA TRP A 151 -8.33 -12.48 13.12
C TRP A 151 -7.34 -11.43 13.65
N SER A 152 -7.02 -10.39 12.87
CA SER A 152 -6.09 -9.31 13.24
C SER A 152 -6.56 -8.56 14.48
N PHE A 153 -7.84 -8.21 14.56
CA PHE A 153 -8.40 -7.56 15.75
C PHE A 153 -8.43 -8.49 16.98
N LYS A 154 -8.68 -9.78 16.77
CA LYS A 154 -8.74 -10.74 17.88
C LYS A 154 -7.35 -11.07 18.46
N SER A 155 -6.33 -11.16 17.60
CA SER A 155 -4.97 -11.57 17.99
C SER A 155 -4.07 -10.37 18.32
N GLY A 156 -4.40 -9.19 17.86
CA GLY A 156 -3.54 -8.01 17.88
C GLY A 156 -3.58 -7.21 19.18
N LYS A 157 -3.74 -7.86 20.33
CA LYS A 157 -3.66 -7.19 21.63
C LYS A 157 -2.25 -6.64 21.88
N ALA A 158 -2.18 -5.43 22.44
CA ALA A 158 -0.89 -4.88 22.89
C ALA A 158 -0.30 -5.76 24.01
N GLU A 159 0.99 -6.08 23.90
CA GLU A 159 1.72 -6.59 25.06
C GLU A 159 1.71 -5.46 26.12
N GLU A 160 1.30 -5.79 27.35
CA GLU A 160 1.34 -4.84 28.49
C GLU A 160 2.79 -4.42 28.76
N THR A 161 3.21 -3.33 28.15
CA THR A 161 4.46 -2.67 28.56
C THR A 161 4.15 -1.82 29.80
N LYS A 162 4.76 -2.16 30.92
CA LYS A 162 4.60 -1.51 32.24
C LYS A 162 4.98 -0.02 32.26
N ASP A 163 5.48 0.54 31.15
CA ASP A 163 5.94 1.94 31.05
C ASP A 163 4.89 2.94 30.53
N SER A 164 3.62 2.53 30.38
CA SER A 164 2.59 3.40 29.76
C SER A 164 1.70 4.17 30.76
N ALA A 165 2.08 4.26 32.04
CA ALA A 165 1.19 4.79 33.08
C ALA A 165 1.10 6.33 33.16
N ASP A 166 1.96 7.11 32.47
CA ASP A 166 2.12 8.55 32.79
C ASP A 166 2.00 9.54 31.60
N HIS A 167 1.37 9.18 30.50
CA HIS A 167 1.01 10.22 29.52
C HIS A 167 -0.50 10.32 29.39
N GLU A 168 -1.05 11.50 29.73
CA GLU A 168 -2.45 11.88 29.53
C GLU A 168 -2.96 11.38 28.18
N SER A 169 -3.75 10.32 28.23
CA SER A 169 -4.35 9.76 27.02
C SER A 169 -5.35 10.78 26.49
N GLY A 170 -5.05 11.42 25.37
CA GLY A 170 -5.94 12.34 24.68
C GLY A 170 -7.38 11.78 24.57
N LYS A 171 -8.38 12.63 24.43
CA LYS A 171 -9.77 12.18 24.33
C LYS A 171 -9.96 11.35 23.05
N LEU A 172 -10.63 10.19 23.14
CA LEU A 172 -10.83 9.29 21.99
C LEU A 172 -11.47 10.00 20.79
N TRP A 173 -12.46 10.87 21.02
CA TRP A 173 -13.10 11.61 19.93
C TRP A 173 -12.12 12.56 19.20
N VAL A 174 -11.14 13.15 19.92
CA VAL A 174 -10.08 13.97 19.30
C VAL A 174 -9.19 13.09 18.42
N ALA A 175 -8.81 11.91 18.91
CA ALA A 175 -8.01 10.96 18.13
C ALA A 175 -8.75 10.51 16.85
N ILE A 176 -10.07 10.28 16.92
CA ILE A 176 -10.90 9.96 15.75
C ILE A 176 -10.92 11.14 14.78
N LEU A 177 -11.10 12.38 15.26
CA LEU A 177 -11.05 13.56 14.40
C LEU A 177 -9.67 13.76 13.76
N MET A 178 -8.59 13.48 14.49
CA MET A 178 -7.23 13.49 13.94
C MET A 178 -7.04 12.46 12.82
N VAL A 179 -7.56 11.24 12.99
CA VAL A 179 -7.51 10.22 11.95
C VAL A 179 -8.29 10.65 10.72
N LEU A 180 -9.54 11.06 10.87
CA LEU A 180 -10.40 11.49 9.76
C LEU A 180 -9.86 12.73 9.06
N GLY A 181 -9.47 13.75 9.82
CA GLY A 181 -8.87 14.97 9.30
C GLY A 181 -7.51 14.71 8.64
N GLY A 182 -6.71 13.82 9.23
CA GLY A 182 -5.43 13.39 8.70
C GLY A 182 -5.57 12.68 7.36
N LEU A 183 -6.50 11.72 7.24
CA LEU A 183 -6.80 11.05 5.99
C LEU A 183 -7.32 12.03 4.91
N ALA A 184 -8.24 12.91 5.27
CA ALA A 184 -8.74 13.93 4.34
C ALA A 184 -7.60 14.84 3.84
N ALA A 185 -6.73 15.30 4.75
CA ALA A 185 -5.58 16.14 4.41
C ALA A 185 -4.55 15.39 3.52
N LEU A 186 -4.28 14.11 3.82
CA LEU A 186 -3.40 13.26 3.00
C LEU A 186 -3.94 13.09 1.58
N ILE A 187 -5.22 12.74 1.44
CA ILE A 187 -5.85 12.48 0.13
C ILE A 187 -5.91 13.78 -0.68
N PHE A 188 -6.47 14.86 -0.11
CA PHE A 188 -6.60 16.13 -0.80
C PHE A 188 -5.25 16.78 -1.10
N GLY A 189 -4.33 16.75 -0.13
CA GLY A 189 -2.99 17.31 -0.29
C GLY A 189 -2.15 16.51 -1.31
N GLY A 190 -2.27 15.18 -1.30
CA GLY A 190 -1.63 14.29 -2.27
C GLY A 190 -2.12 14.53 -3.69
N ASP A 191 -3.43 14.65 -3.88
CA ASP A 191 -4.04 14.98 -5.18
C ASP A 191 -3.49 16.31 -5.74
N LYS A 192 -3.50 17.38 -4.93
CA LYS A 192 -2.95 18.68 -5.32
C LYS A 192 -1.45 18.66 -5.59
N PHE A 193 -0.69 17.90 -4.82
CA PHE A 193 0.75 17.71 -5.04
C PHE A 193 1.01 17.04 -6.39
N VAL A 194 0.32 15.93 -6.69
CA VAL A 194 0.48 15.16 -7.93
C VAL A 194 0.04 15.96 -9.15
N ASP A 195 -1.11 16.64 -9.09
CA ASP A 195 -1.60 17.51 -10.16
C ASP A 195 -0.58 18.59 -10.49
N SER A 196 -0.08 19.31 -9.48
CA SER A 196 0.88 20.39 -9.67
C SER A 196 2.24 19.89 -10.16
N ALA A 197 2.73 18.74 -9.63
CA ALA A 197 3.94 18.10 -10.12
C ALA A 197 3.82 17.72 -11.61
N THR A 198 2.68 17.17 -11.99
CA THR A 198 2.34 16.82 -13.40
C THR A 198 2.35 18.06 -14.29
N ASN A 199 1.69 19.15 -13.86
CA ASN A 199 1.63 20.39 -14.61
C ASN A 199 3.04 21.02 -14.78
N ILE A 200 3.86 21.02 -13.71
CA ILE A 200 5.24 21.50 -13.77
C ILE A 200 6.05 20.64 -14.76
N ALA A 201 5.94 19.32 -14.68
CA ALA A 201 6.66 18.41 -15.57
C ALA A 201 6.30 18.65 -17.05
N ARG A 202 5.00 18.87 -17.36
CA ARG A 202 4.55 19.26 -18.71
C ARG A 202 5.09 20.60 -19.15
N MET A 203 5.14 21.60 -18.25
CA MET A 203 5.75 22.91 -18.54
C MET A 203 7.25 22.81 -18.84
N LEU A 204 7.93 21.80 -18.32
CA LEU A 204 9.34 21.47 -18.58
C LEU A 204 9.53 20.56 -19.80
N ASN A 205 8.48 20.31 -20.59
CA ASN A 205 8.48 19.42 -21.76
C ASN A 205 8.88 17.96 -21.46
N ILE A 206 8.60 17.48 -20.24
CA ILE A 206 8.75 16.07 -19.89
C ILE A 206 7.62 15.28 -20.56
N SER A 207 7.94 14.12 -21.15
CA SER A 207 6.96 13.33 -21.88
C SER A 207 5.83 12.82 -20.97
N ASP A 208 4.59 12.79 -21.48
CA ASP A 208 3.44 12.27 -20.74
C ASP A 208 3.63 10.81 -20.33
N LYS A 209 4.36 10.02 -21.11
CA LYS A 209 4.73 8.64 -20.78
C LYS A 209 5.59 8.57 -19.51
N PHE A 210 6.63 9.42 -19.41
CA PHE A 210 7.47 9.49 -18.22
C PHE A 210 6.67 9.96 -17.00
N ILE A 211 5.81 10.97 -17.17
CA ILE A 211 4.92 11.50 -16.11
C ILE A 211 4.00 10.39 -15.61
N ALA A 212 3.38 9.61 -16.50
CA ALA A 212 2.48 8.53 -16.14
C ALA A 212 3.18 7.44 -15.32
N VAL A 213 4.38 7.03 -15.74
CA VAL A 213 5.12 5.95 -15.09
C VAL A 213 5.76 6.36 -13.76
N THR A 214 6.05 7.65 -13.57
CA THR A 214 6.75 8.13 -12.37
C THR A 214 5.83 8.88 -11.41
N ILE A 215 5.29 10.02 -11.84
CA ILE A 215 4.54 10.95 -10.98
C ILE A 215 3.14 10.37 -10.68
N LEU A 216 2.42 9.93 -11.73
CA LEU A 216 1.06 9.43 -11.54
C LEU A 216 1.05 8.05 -10.89
N ALA A 217 1.97 7.16 -11.28
CA ALA A 217 2.06 5.83 -10.69
C ALA A 217 2.42 5.84 -9.19
N GLY A 218 3.27 6.79 -8.75
CA GLY A 218 3.58 6.98 -7.34
C GLY A 218 2.58 7.85 -6.57
N GLY A 219 1.67 8.52 -7.31
CA GLY A 219 0.79 9.55 -6.76
C GLY A 219 -0.27 9.02 -5.81
N THR A 220 -0.90 7.91 -6.16
CA THR A 220 -1.92 7.28 -5.30
C THR A 220 -1.33 6.78 -3.99
N SER A 221 -0.07 6.34 -3.99
CA SER A 221 0.63 5.85 -2.81
C SER A 221 1.41 6.94 -2.03
N MET A 222 1.18 8.23 -2.34
CA MET A 222 1.75 9.34 -1.55
C MET A 222 1.28 9.34 -0.09
N PRO A 223 0.01 9.06 0.23
CA PRO A 223 -0.43 8.94 1.62
C PRO A 223 0.35 7.88 2.40
N GLU A 224 0.57 6.70 1.81
CA GLU A 224 1.36 5.63 2.39
C GLU A 224 2.80 6.06 2.64
N LEU A 225 3.44 6.66 1.63
CA LEU A 225 4.84 7.12 1.71
C LEU A 225 5.02 8.09 2.89
N VAL A 226 4.24 9.16 2.91
CA VAL A 226 4.45 10.20 3.92
C VAL A 226 4.05 9.71 5.31
N THR A 227 3.00 8.91 5.43
CA THR A 227 2.60 8.29 6.70
C THR A 227 3.70 7.38 7.25
N CYS A 228 4.34 6.54 6.41
CA CYS A 228 5.44 5.68 6.83
C CYS A 228 6.67 6.47 7.25
N VAL A 229 7.02 7.52 6.51
CA VAL A 229 8.16 8.41 6.83
C VAL A 229 7.93 9.11 8.17
N VAL A 230 6.75 9.69 8.38
CA VAL A 230 6.38 10.36 9.64
C VAL A 230 6.36 9.36 10.81
N ALA A 231 5.77 8.17 10.61
CA ALA A 231 5.76 7.12 11.63
C ALA A 231 7.19 6.68 12.01
N ALA A 232 8.07 6.50 11.02
CA ALA A 232 9.48 6.17 11.27
C ALA A 232 10.20 7.29 12.02
N ALA A 233 10.01 8.55 11.63
CA ALA A 233 10.58 9.72 12.32
C ALA A 233 10.13 9.78 13.79
N LYS A 234 8.86 9.45 14.05
CA LYS A 234 8.26 9.37 15.41
C LYS A 234 8.59 8.08 16.16
N LYS A 235 9.49 7.23 15.65
CA LYS A 235 9.89 5.94 16.26
C LYS A 235 8.77 4.90 16.31
N LYS A 236 7.73 5.03 15.48
CA LYS A 236 6.58 4.13 15.38
C LYS A 236 6.74 3.16 14.20
N GLY A 237 7.85 2.43 14.16
CA GLY A 237 8.17 1.52 13.05
C GLY A 237 7.15 0.39 12.88
N GLN A 238 6.50 -0.06 13.97
CA GLN A 238 5.44 -1.07 13.88
C GLN A 238 4.19 -0.54 13.18
N LEU A 239 3.83 0.72 13.38
CA LEU A 239 2.73 1.37 12.65
C LEU A 239 3.06 1.51 11.16
N ALA A 240 4.31 1.87 10.81
CA ALA A 240 4.74 1.95 9.41
C ALA A 240 4.72 0.57 8.72
N LEU A 241 5.22 -0.49 9.40
CA LEU A 241 5.18 -1.86 8.86
C LEU A 241 3.74 -2.34 8.69
N GLY A 242 2.89 -2.09 9.68
CA GLY A 242 1.47 -2.42 9.63
C GLY A 242 0.77 -1.69 8.48
N ASN A 243 1.05 -0.39 8.27
CA ASN A 243 0.50 0.37 7.16
C ASN A 243 0.81 -0.30 5.81
N ILE A 244 2.08 -0.62 5.53
CA ILE A 244 2.48 -1.23 4.25
C ILE A 244 1.89 -2.63 4.07
N LEU A 245 1.99 -3.51 5.07
CA LEU A 245 1.43 -4.86 4.96
C LEU A 245 -0.11 -4.81 4.86
N GLY A 246 -0.75 -3.90 5.61
CA GLY A 246 -2.19 -3.70 5.56
C GLY A 246 -2.67 -3.17 4.21
N SER A 247 -1.98 -2.15 3.65
CA SER A 247 -2.24 -1.66 2.30
C SER A 247 -2.07 -2.76 1.26
N ASN A 248 -0.97 -3.53 1.30
CA ASN A 248 -0.72 -4.58 0.32
C ASN A 248 -1.79 -5.69 0.35
N ILE A 249 -2.11 -6.19 1.54
CA ILE A 249 -3.14 -7.23 1.72
C ILE A 249 -4.53 -6.66 1.37
N GLY A 250 -4.84 -5.44 1.81
CA GLY A 250 -6.09 -4.75 1.52
C GLY A 250 -6.26 -4.47 0.02
N ASN A 251 -5.21 -4.05 -0.65
CA ASN A 251 -5.19 -3.82 -2.10
C ASN A 251 -5.55 -5.11 -2.87
N ILE A 252 -4.95 -6.23 -2.50
CA ILE A 252 -5.23 -7.52 -3.16
C ILE A 252 -6.62 -8.03 -2.77
N LEU A 253 -6.90 -8.21 -1.48
CA LEU A 253 -8.10 -8.92 -1.05
C LEU A 253 -9.35 -8.04 -1.08
N MET A 254 -9.25 -6.78 -0.66
CA MET A 254 -10.40 -5.87 -0.61
C MET A 254 -10.59 -5.13 -1.93
N ILE A 255 -9.57 -4.41 -2.41
CA ILE A 255 -9.75 -3.51 -3.56
C ILE A 255 -9.94 -4.29 -4.84
N LEU A 256 -9.08 -5.28 -5.16
CA LEU A 256 -9.32 -6.14 -6.32
C LEU A 256 -10.55 -7.01 -6.14
N GLY A 257 -10.83 -7.46 -4.90
CA GLY A 257 -12.05 -8.21 -4.59
C GLY A 257 -13.31 -7.43 -4.97
N VAL A 258 -13.46 -6.19 -4.47
CA VAL A 258 -14.58 -5.30 -4.81
C VAL A 258 -14.59 -4.98 -6.30
N SER A 259 -13.43 -4.69 -6.88
CA SER A 259 -13.30 -4.34 -8.31
C SER A 259 -13.72 -5.50 -9.22
N ALA A 260 -13.34 -6.75 -8.89
CA ALA A 260 -13.74 -7.93 -9.64
C ALA A 260 -15.25 -8.20 -9.57
N VAL A 261 -15.85 -8.05 -8.38
CA VAL A 261 -17.30 -8.17 -8.20
C VAL A 261 -18.06 -7.09 -8.98
N ALA A 262 -17.58 -5.85 -8.96
CA ALA A 262 -18.20 -4.70 -9.59
C ALA A 262 -17.89 -4.56 -11.09
N TYR A 263 -16.97 -5.35 -11.63
CA TYR A 263 -16.49 -5.21 -13.01
C TYR A 263 -17.62 -5.27 -14.03
N LYS A 264 -17.62 -4.31 -14.95
CA LYS A 264 -18.57 -4.20 -16.06
C LYS A 264 -17.82 -4.41 -17.39
N PRO A 265 -17.82 -5.63 -17.94
CA PRO A 265 -17.12 -5.90 -19.19
C PRO A 265 -17.68 -5.07 -20.35
N GLN A 266 -16.81 -4.57 -21.21
CA GLN A 266 -17.18 -3.96 -22.48
C GLN A 266 -17.49 -5.05 -23.51
N PRO A 267 -18.27 -4.74 -24.56
CA PRO A 267 -18.50 -5.69 -25.67
C PRO A 267 -17.17 -6.23 -26.23
N GLY A 268 -16.98 -7.55 -26.22
CA GLY A 268 -15.76 -8.20 -26.69
C GLY A 268 -14.63 -8.31 -25.65
N SER A 269 -14.80 -7.77 -24.44
CA SER A 269 -13.85 -7.96 -23.35
C SER A 269 -14.15 -9.22 -22.52
N PRO A 270 -13.15 -9.81 -21.84
CA PRO A 270 -13.36 -10.91 -20.91
C PRO A 270 -14.40 -10.58 -19.83
N SER A 271 -15.06 -11.61 -19.30
CA SER A 271 -16.11 -11.46 -18.26
C SER A 271 -15.58 -11.10 -16.87
N GLY A 272 -14.27 -11.21 -16.65
CA GLY A 272 -13.56 -10.85 -15.41
C GLY A 272 -12.50 -9.78 -15.63
N LEU A 273 -11.87 -9.30 -14.54
CA LEU A 273 -10.74 -8.40 -14.60
C LEU A 273 -9.55 -9.08 -15.30
N SER A 274 -9.22 -8.64 -16.51
CA SER A 274 -8.11 -9.19 -17.29
C SER A 274 -6.76 -8.88 -16.68
N PHE A 275 -5.86 -9.86 -16.71
CA PHE A 275 -4.44 -9.75 -16.38
C PHE A 275 -3.55 -9.67 -17.62
N SER A 276 -4.14 -9.46 -18.80
CA SER A 276 -3.38 -9.39 -20.06
C SER A 276 -2.33 -8.28 -20.10
N GLY A 277 -2.58 -7.18 -19.37
CA GLY A 277 -1.61 -6.08 -19.21
C GLY A 277 -0.47 -6.38 -18.23
N MET A 278 -0.50 -7.51 -17.48
CA MET A 278 0.54 -7.86 -16.51
C MET A 278 1.54 -8.84 -17.10
N THR A 279 2.83 -8.55 -16.90
CA THR A 279 3.90 -9.45 -17.32
C THR A 279 4.32 -10.37 -16.16
N PHE A 280 5.01 -11.46 -16.48
CA PHE A 280 5.65 -12.30 -15.45
C PHE A 280 6.72 -11.55 -14.65
N VAL A 281 7.30 -10.48 -15.20
CA VAL A 281 8.26 -9.63 -14.49
C VAL A 281 7.53 -8.82 -13.41
N ASP A 282 6.38 -8.22 -13.71
CA ASP A 282 5.59 -7.45 -12.73
C ASP A 282 5.19 -8.32 -11.54
N LEU A 283 4.60 -9.50 -11.83
CA LEU A 283 4.16 -10.44 -10.80
C LEU A 283 5.34 -11.07 -10.04
N GLY A 284 6.45 -11.33 -10.73
CA GLY A 284 7.69 -11.83 -10.14
C GLY A 284 8.34 -10.83 -9.19
N ILE A 285 8.39 -9.57 -9.56
CA ILE A 285 8.91 -8.48 -8.71
C ILE A 285 8.01 -8.24 -7.50
N LEU A 286 6.68 -8.30 -7.69
CA LEU A 286 5.73 -8.23 -6.58
C LEU A 286 5.98 -9.33 -5.54
N LEU A 287 6.13 -10.58 -5.99
CA LEU A 287 6.43 -11.71 -5.13
C LEU A 287 7.83 -11.62 -4.51
N LEU A 288 8.83 -11.23 -5.30
CA LEU A 288 10.20 -11.03 -4.82
C LEU A 288 10.24 -10.00 -3.68
N GLY A 289 9.53 -8.88 -3.82
CA GLY A 289 9.42 -7.86 -2.77
C GLY A 289 8.87 -8.43 -1.46
N ALA A 290 7.77 -9.18 -1.52
CA ALA A 290 7.19 -9.83 -0.35
C ALA A 290 8.16 -10.84 0.30
N LEU A 291 8.91 -11.62 -0.49
CA LEU A 291 9.92 -12.55 -0.01
C LEU A 291 11.13 -11.82 0.60
N LEU A 292 11.59 -10.72 0.02
CA LEU A 292 12.71 -9.93 0.55
C LEU A 292 12.39 -9.37 1.94
N ILE A 293 11.14 -8.93 2.20
CA ILE A 293 10.72 -8.52 3.57
C ILE A 293 10.86 -9.71 4.53
N TRP A 294 10.43 -10.90 4.14
CA TRP A 294 10.51 -12.08 5.00
C TRP A 294 11.95 -12.51 5.26
N VAL A 295 12.79 -12.55 4.22
CA VAL A 295 14.21 -12.88 4.32
C VAL A 295 14.94 -11.90 5.22
N SER A 296 14.61 -10.60 5.18
CA SER A 296 15.24 -9.57 6.01
C SER A 296 15.13 -9.83 7.50
N ALA A 297 14.08 -10.57 7.92
CA ALA A 297 13.91 -10.96 9.33
C ALA A 297 14.98 -11.95 9.83
N PHE A 298 15.71 -12.62 8.92
CA PHE A 298 16.69 -13.66 9.24
C PHE A 298 18.14 -13.27 8.89
N THR A 299 18.36 -12.18 8.13
CA THR A 299 19.70 -11.78 7.66
C THR A 299 20.61 -11.29 8.76
N ARG A 300 20.08 -10.70 9.83
CA ARG A 300 20.84 -10.15 10.95
C ARG A 300 20.21 -10.47 12.32
N LYS A 301 21.01 -10.31 13.39
CA LYS A 301 20.52 -10.47 14.75
C LYS A 301 19.45 -9.42 15.06
N GLY A 302 18.24 -9.86 15.45
CA GLY A 302 17.21 -9.00 16.03
C GLY A 302 15.99 -8.72 15.16
N ARG A 303 15.75 -9.49 14.09
CA ARG A 303 14.55 -9.37 13.25
C ARG A 303 14.23 -7.91 12.89
N LYS A 304 15.07 -7.31 12.07
CA LYS A 304 14.94 -5.91 11.66
C LYS A 304 15.05 -5.81 10.16
N LEU A 305 14.26 -4.96 9.58
CA LEU A 305 14.52 -4.39 8.26
C LEU A 305 15.43 -3.19 8.49
N ASP A 306 16.70 -3.34 8.23
CA ASP A 306 17.69 -2.28 8.45
C ASP A 306 18.03 -1.51 7.14
N ARG A 307 19.03 -0.65 7.22
CA ARG A 307 19.44 0.18 6.08
C ARG A 307 19.98 -0.62 4.90
N VAL A 308 20.59 -1.79 5.15
CA VAL A 308 21.15 -2.63 4.08
C VAL A 308 20.00 -3.30 3.32
N GLU A 309 19.07 -3.93 4.03
CA GLU A 309 17.88 -4.51 3.42
C GLU A 309 17.02 -3.42 2.74
N GLY A 310 16.90 -2.23 3.36
CA GLY A 310 16.25 -1.08 2.75
C GLY A 310 16.92 -0.65 1.43
N SER A 311 18.26 -0.64 1.37
CA SER A 311 18.99 -0.36 0.13
C SER A 311 18.78 -1.43 -0.94
N ILE A 312 18.67 -2.70 -0.55
CA ILE A 312 18.38 -3.82 -1.47
C ILE A 312 16.98 -3.65 -2.07
N LEU A 313 15.98 -3.31 -1.25
CA LEU A 313 14.62 -3.05 -1.72
C LEU A 313 14.60 -1.89 -2.74
N LEU A 314 15.27 -0.77 -2.42
CA LEU A 314 15.35 0.38 -3.33
C LEU A 314 16.12 0.08 -4.60
N ALA A 315 17.20 -0.69 -4.54
CA ALA A 315 17.93 -1.13 -5.72
C ALA A 315 17.08 -2.04 -6.62
N SER A 316 16.29 -2.93 -6.00
CA SER A 316 15.31 -3.78 -6.73
C SER A 316 14.24 -2.94 -7.40
N PHE A 317 13.73 -1.89 -6.73
CA PHE A 317 12.79 -0.94 -7.32
C PHE A 317 13.41 -0.19 -8.50
N ALA A 318 14.61 0.35 -8.34
CA ALA A 318 15.32 1.06 -9.41
C ALA A 318 15.58 0.15 -10.62
N GLY A 319 15.97 -1.11 -10.40
CA GLY A 319 16.13 -2.10 -11.44
C GLY A 319 14.82 -2.38 -12.19
N TYR A 320 13.73 -2.57 -11.46
CA TYR A 320 12.40 -2.77 -12.05
C TYR A 320 11.94 -1.55 -12.86
N MET A 321 12.09 -0.34 -12.32
CA MET A 321 11.72 0.89 -13.04
C MET A 321 12.56 1.09 -14.31
N THR A 322 13.86 0.77 -14.26
CA THR A 322 14.72 0.81 -15.43
C THR A 322 14.25 -0.18 -16.49
N TRP A 323 13.96 -1.43 -16.08
CA TRP A 323 13.41 -2.43 -16.98
C TRP A 323 12.08 -1.97 -17.61
N LEU A 324 11.17 -1.45 -16.79
CA LEU A 324 9.87 -0.95 -17.24
C LEU A 324 10.03 0.17 -18.30
N LEU A 325 10.90 1.15 -18.05
CA LEU A 325 11.15 2.26 -18.97
C LEU A 325 11.77 1.83 -20.31
N ILE A 326 12.58 0.77 -20.31
CA ILE A 326 13.20 0.22 -21.53
C ILE A 326 12.17 -0.55 -22.38
N ASN A 327 11.19 -1.22 -21.73
CA ASN A 327 10.22 -2.10 -22.39
C ASN A 327 8.84 -1.43 -22.63
N LEU A 328 8.64 -0.19 -22.21
CA LEU A 328 7.51 0.66 -22.58
C LEU A 328 7.67 1.27 -23.97
#